data_8472c47d9870e6b77b6d3dd4ee41aa25
#
_entry.id   8472c47d9870e6b77b6d3dd4ee41aa25
#
_cell.length_a   1.000
_cell.length_b   1.000
_cell.length_c   1.000
_cell.angle_alpha   90.00
_cell.angle_beta   90.00
_cell.angle_gamma   90.00
#
_symmetry.space_group_name_H-M   'P 1'
#
loop_
_entity.id
_entity.type
_entity.pdbx_description
1 polymer ?
#
loop_
_entity_poly.entity_id
_entity_poly.type
_entity_poly.pdbx_seq_one_letter_code
_entity_poly.pdbx_strand_id
1 'polypeptide(L)'
;MPTIRSAFRLTILLWSSALLGQPNGGAQVLFAKHHASVMQIRVMDRAANNKSSTGSGFLVDGQGLLATNYHVIASAIDAPDKYRIEVLLRDESVLVAEVKNVNVVSDLALLKVELPQAAVLTLATKASLKGDTVYSMGFPFDLGITVIPGTYNGLAPHSAANRVHFSGSLNAGMSGGPAFNEQGEVIGVNVATAGNQMSFLVPVQDLKDLMASPTPDPQVPYSEILVQQLQKNSQRMISQLLGGDWKTVPLGGAQALDEVTGFLRCWGNSKDMNDSADKRPFYATRSCQTDHNIHVKQGLSTGKIELQFYWLESTELNSIQFYNHYERIFSRYRPGNAGRKQDLGNWSCEEGFVTTNNAADELTKSVFCARAYKKLKGIYDVLFLQGSVSRDEQAHMIHFTIAGTTQELALAFTERFMESGIW
;
A
#
# COMPACT_ATOMS: atom_id res chain seq x y z
N MET A 1 -23.32 -95.91 -6.42
CA MET A 1 -23.74 -94.48 -6.36
C MET A 1 -22.51 -93.63 -6.37
N PRO A 2 -22.19 -92.88 -7.46
CA PRO A 2 -20.98 -92.08 -7.53
C PRO A 2 -21.29 -90.63 -7.10
N THR A 3 -20.41 -90.09 -6.24
CA THR A 3 -20.40 -88.73 -5.74
C THR A 3 -19.75 -87.78 -6.78
N ILE A 4 -20.52 -86.80 -7.24
CA ILE A 4 -20.03 -85.74 -8.13
C ILE A 4 -19.35 -84.68 -7.24
N ARG A 5 -18.02 -84.46 -7.45
CA ARG A 5 -17.30 -83.34 -6.90
C ARG A 5 -17.31 -82.20 -7.95
N SER A 6 -18.04 -81.16 -7.62
CA SER A 6 -18.04 -79.90 -8.39
C SER A 6 -16.85 -79.07 -8.04
N ALA A 7 -15.93 -78.82 -8.97
CA ALA A 7 -14.76 -77.91 -8.83
C ALA A 7 -15.17 -76.51 -9.23
N PHE A 8 -15.27 -75.62 -8.27
CA PHE A 8 -15.46 -74.17 -8.50
C PHE A 8 -14.11 -73.56 -8.88
N ARG A 9 -13.95 -73.20 -10.15
CA ARG A 9 -12.80 -72.37 -10.59
C ARG A 9 -13.06 -70.92 -10.29
N LEU A 10 -12.32 -70.38 -9.31
CA LEU A 10 -12.30 -68.94 -8.98
C LEU A 10 -11.39 -68.24 -9.98
N THR A 11 -11.99 -67.49 -10.91
CA THR A 11 -11.29 -66.64 -11.87
C THR A 11 -11.02 -65.33 -11.17
N ILE A 12 -9.78 -65.08 -10.72
CA ILE A 12 -9.31 -63.77 -10.18
C ILE A 12 -9.06 -62.86 -11.39
N LEU A 13 -9.95 -61.93 -11.63
CA LEU A 13 -9.73 -60.78 -12.50
C LEU A 13 -8.77 -59.81 -11.84
N LEU A 14 -7.51 -59.86 -12.22
CA LEU A 14 -6.54 -58.78 -11.91
C LEU A 14 -6.93 -57.51 -12.66
N TRP A 15 -7.59 -56.62 -11.95
CA TRP A 15 -7.71 -55.22 -12.42
C TRP A 15 -6.32 -54.58 -12.25
N SER A 16 -5.61 -54.43 -13.41
CA SER A 16 -4.48 -53.56 -13.52
C SER A 16 -4.99 -52.11 -13.43
N SER A 17 -4.96 -51.55 -12.23
CA SER A 17 -5.08 -50.09 -12.08
C SER A 17 -3.85 -49.48 -12.77
N ALA A 18 -4.06 -49.02 -14.00
CA ALA A 18 -3.14 -48.09 -14.61
C ALA A 18 -3.02 -46.89 -13.66
N LEU A 19 -1.90 -46.74 -12.98
CA LEU A 19 -1.50 -45.50 -12.36
C LEU A 19 -1.39 -44.48 -13.51
N LEU A 20 -2.49 -43.81 -13.82
CA LEU A 20 -2.45 -42.56 -14.54
C LEU A 20 -1.61 -41.63 -13.65
N GLY A 21 -0.39 -41.35 -14.09
CA GLY A 21 0.48 -40.41 -13.41
C GLY A 21 -0.29 -39.16 -13.09
N GLN A 22 -0.25 -38.72 -11.85
CA GLN A 22 -0.90 -37.48 -11.46
C GLN A 22 -0.38 -36.39 -12.42
N PRO A 23 -1.29 -35.54 -12.97
CA PRO A 23 -0.85 -34.44 -13.80
C PRO A 23 0.20 -33.67 -13.03
N ASN A 24 1.36 -33.43 -13.65
CA ASN A 24 2.42 -32.59 -13.08
C ASN A 24 1.77 -31.37 -12.45
N GLY A 25 2.02 -31.13 -11.15
CA GLY A 25 1.33 -30.06 -10.42
C GLY A 25 1.45 -28.73 -11.16
N GLY A 26 0.38 -27.94 -11.22
CA GLY A 26 0.29 -26.71 -12.02
C GLY A 26 1.51 -25.79 -11.88
N ALA A 27 2.09 -25.73 -10.66
CA ALA A 27 3.33 -24.99 -10.41
C ALA A 27 4.55 -25.47 -11.24
N GLN A 28 4.71 -26.79 -11.43
CA GLN A 28 5.82 -27.35 -12.22
C GLN A 28 5.69 -27.00 -13.71
N VAL A 29 4.48 -27.11 -14.25
CA VAL A 29 4.17 -26.78 -15.65
C VAL A 29 4.43 -25.30 -15.91
N LEU A 30 3.93 -24.44 -15.04
CA LEU A 30 4.11 -22.99 -15.15
C LEU A 30 5.57 -22.59 -15.01
N PHE A 31 6.29 -23.18 -14.07
CA PHE A 31 7.72 -22.96 -13.93
C PHE A 31 8.46 -23.33 -15.21
N ALA A 32 8.28 -24.55 -15.72
CA ALA A 32 8.96 -25.01 -16.92
C ALA A 32 8.70 -24.11 -18.14
N LYS A 33 7.48 -23.58 -18.25
CA LYS A 33 7.06 -22.73 -19.36
C LYS A 33 7.54 -21.29 -19.27
N HIS A 34 7.56 -20.70 -18.07
CA HIS A 34 7.67 -19.24 -17.90
C HIS A 34 8.91 -18.74 -17.17
N HIS A 35 9.69 -19.61 -16.50
CA HIS A 35 10.85 -19.21 -15.72
C HIS A 35 11.90 -18.40 -16.51
N ALA A 36 12.02 -18.64 -17.82
CA ALA A 36 12.98 -17.94 -18.68
C ALA A 36 12.58 -16.47 -18.97
N SER A 37 11.30 -16.13 -18.77
CA SER A 37 10.77 -14.79 -18.99
C SER A 37 10.71 -13.96 -17.69
N VAL A 38 11.11 -14.53 -16.56
CA VAL A 38 11.17 -13.86 -15.25
C VAL A 38 12.62 -13.68 -14.85
N MET A 39 13.01 -12.45 -14.55
CA MET A 39 14.41 -12.05 -14.34
C MET A 39 14.56 -11.35 -12.99
N GLN A 40 15.78 -11.41 -12.45
CA GLN A 40 16.12 -10.65 -11.27
C GLN A 40 16.50 -9.22 -11.67
N ILE A 41 15.90 -8.25 -11.00
CA ILE A 41 16.24 -6.83 -11.13
C ILE A 41 17.14 -6.45 -9.95
N ARG A 42 18.23 -5.75 -10.23
CA ARG A 42 19.18 -5.25 -9.24
C ARG A 42 19.40 -3.76 -9.44
N VAL A 43 19.38 -3.00 -8.35
CA VAL A 43 19.86 -1.62 -8.36
C VAL A 43 21.23 -1.61 -7.71
N MET A 44 22.23 -1.20 -8.47
CA MET A 44 23.65 -1.24 -8.08
C MET A 44 24.15 0.16 -7.77
N ASP A 45 24.78 0.35 -6.62
CA ASP A 45 25.56 1.55 -6.34
C ASP A 45 26.83 1.54 -7.21
N ARG A 46 27.01 2.57 -8.04
CA ARG A 46 28.11 2.64 -9.02
C ARG A 46 29.49 2.72 -8.34
N ALA A 47 29.57 3.44 -7.21
CA ALA A 47 30.83 3.65 -6.50
C ALA A 47 31.21 2.43 -5.65
N ALA A 48 30.25 1.84 -4.94
CA ALA A 48 30.48 0.68 -4.09
C ALA A 48 30.48 -0.64 -4.88
N ASN A 49 30.00 -0.63 -6.11
CA ASN A 49 29.76 -1.81 -6.97
C ASN A 49 29.01 -2.93 -6.21
N ASN A 50 28.03 -2.53 -5.41
CA ASN A 50 27.26 -3.44 -4.58
C ASN A 50 25.75 -3.19 -4.75
N LYS A 51 24.95 -4.21 -4.41
CA LYS A 51 23.49 -4.16 -4.50
C LYS A 51 22.91 -3.19 -3.46
N SER A 52 22.09 -2.25 -3.91
CA SER A 52 21.30 -1.34 -3.05
C SER A 52 19.86 -1.83 -2.88
N SER A 53 19.31 -2.45 -3.93
CA SER A 53 17.97 -3.04 -3.93
C SER A 53 17.92 -4.23 -4.88
N THR A 54 17.05 -5.19 -4.61
CA THR A 54 16.76 -6.32 -5.48
C THR A 54 15.26 -6.54 -5.60
N GLY A 55 14.84 -7.04 -6.76
CA GLY A 55 13.47 -7.41 -7.06
C GLY A 55 13.40 -8.36 -8.22
N SER A 56 12.23 -8.53 -8.75
CA SER A 56 11.93 -9.35 -9.93
C SER A 56 11.33 -8.49 -11.03
N GLY A 57 11.38 -8.97 -12.23
CA GLY A 57 10.72 -8.39 -13.40
C GLY A 57 10.42 -9.46 -14.42
N PHE A 58 9.60 -9.14 -15.40
CA PHE A 58 9.22 -10.08 -16.45
C PHE A 58 8.98 -9.37 -17.79
N LEU A 59 9.18 -10.11 -18.88
CA LEU A 59 9.00 -9.60 -20.24
C LEU A 59 7.52 -9.43 -20.59
N VAL A 60 7.18 -8.25 -21.09
CA VAL A 60 5.82 -7.87 -21.50
C VAL A 60 5.69 -7.59 -22.99
N ASP A 61 6.84 -7.50 -23.71
CA ASP A 61 6.87 -7.41 -25.18
C ASP A 61 8.06 -8.15 -25.78
N GLY A 62 8.02 -8.36 -27.10
CA GLY A 62 9.09 -9.03 -27.86
C GLY A 62 10.33 -8.15 -28.12
N GLN A 63 10.31 -6.92 -27.66
CA GLN A 63 11.39 -5.94 -27.89
C GLN A 63 12.26 -5.72 -26.65
N GLY A 64 12.07 -6.48 -25.57
CA GLY A 64 12.83 -6.38 -24.33
C GLY A 64 12.26 -5.35 -23.34
N LEU A 65 10.95 -5.10 -23.39
CA LEU A 65 10.26 -4.34 -22.36
C LEU A 65 9.94 -5.25 -21.17
N LEU A 66 10.36 -4.84 -19.99
CA LEU A 66 10.15 -5.55 -18.72
C LEU A 66 9.23 -4.74 -17.80
N ALA A 67 8.31 -5.44 -17.14
CA ALA A 67 7.54 -4.90 -16.03
C ALA A 67 8.24 -5.24 -14.70
N THR A 68 8.21 -4.30 -13.76
CA THR A 68 8.66 -4.48 -12.37
C THR A 68 7.90 -3.49 -11.46
N ASN A 69 8.18 -3.49 -10.15
CA ASN A 69 7.66 -2.44 -9.26
C ASN A 69 8.53 -1.18 -9.31
N TYR A 70 7.87 -0.03 -9.10
CA TYR A 70 8.55 1.26 -8.94
C TYR A 70 9.49 1.25 -7.73
N HIS A 71 9.05 0.75 -6.57
CA HIS A 71 9.87 0.75 -5.36
C HIS A 71 11.18 -0.05 -5.49
N VAL A 72 11.25 -1.04 -6.38
CA VAL A 72 12.48 -1.80 -6.66
C VAL A 72 13.54 -0.89 -7.26
N ILE A 73 13.16 0.05 -8.12
CA ILE A 73 14.06 0.93 -8.87
C ILE A 73 14.07 2.39 -8.37
N ALA A 74 13.31 2.71 -7.33
CA ALA A 74 13.13 4.07 -6.83
C ALA A 74 14.44 4.80 -6.53
N SER A 75 15.47 4.10 -6.05
CA SER A 75 16.80 4.69 -5.80
C SER A 75 17.48 5.15 -7.08
N ALA A 76 17.33 4.41 -8.20
CA ALA A 76 17.89 4.80 -9.48
C ALA A 76 17.13 5.98 -10.11
N ILE A 77 15.82 6.11 -9.83
CA ILE A 77 15.01 7.26 -10.21
C ILE A 77 15.44 8.52 -9.43
N ASP A 78 15.64 8.40 -8.10
CA ASP A 78 16.02 9.55 -7.24
C ASP A 78 17.45 10.04 -7.46
N ALA A 79 18.38 9.12 -7.81
CA ALA A 79 19.80 9.43 -7.98
C ALA A 79 20.44 8.60 -9.13
N PRO A 80 20.13 8.92 -10.40
CA PRO A 80 20.57 8.14 -11.57
C PRO A 80 22.09 8.14 -11.75
N ASP A 81 22.78 9.20 -11.34
CA ASP A 81 24.23 9.27 -11.38
C ASP A 81 24.92 8.32 -10.39
N LYS A 82 24.23 8.02 -9.28
CA LYS A 82 24.74 7.15 -8.24
C LYS A 82 24.41 5.69 -8.47
N TYR A 83 23.26 5.39 -9.07
CA TYR A 83 22.76 4.03 -9.23
C TYR A 83 22.59 3.66 -10.69
N ARG A 84 22.70 2.36 -10.99
CA ARG A 84 22.30 1.77 -12.26
C ARG A 84 21.37 0.60 -12.02
N ILE A 85 20.51 0.33 -12.99
CA ILE A 85 19.60 -0.82 -12.96
C ILE A 85 20.22 -1.93 -13.80
N GLU A 86 20.31 -3.11 -13.21
CA GLU A 86 20.82 -4.31 -13.87
C GLU A 86 19.74 -5.40 -13.88
N VAL A 87 19.67 -6.12 -14.98
CA VAL A 87 18.86 -7.31 -15.15
C VAL A 87 19.79 -8.51 -15.24
N LEU A 88 19.66 -9.43 -14.30
CA LEU A 88 20.40 -10.68 -14.30
C LEU A 88 19.65 -11.72 -15.10
N LEU A 89 20.28 -12.25 -16.13
CA LEU A 89 19.75 -13.33 -16.94
C LEU A 89 20.09 -14.70 -16.34
N ARG A 90 19.51 -15.75 -16.89
CA ARG A 90 19.66 -17.12 -16.39
C ARG A 90 21.09 -17.67 -16.55
N ASP A 91 21.80 -17.24 -17.58
CA ASP A 91 23.19 -17.59 -17.84
C ASP A 91 24.20 -16.76 -17.04
N GLU A 92 23.69 -16.05 -16.00
CA GLU A 92 24.42 -15.13 -15.14
C GLU A 92 24.94 -13.86 -15.87
N SER A 93 24.65 -13.69 -17.15
CA SER A 93 24.94 -12.45 -17.84
C SER A 93 24.09 -11.29 -17.29
N VAL A 94 24.65 -10.09 -17.35
CA VAL A 94 24.06 -8.88 -16.79
C VAL A 94 23.81 -7.88 -17.90
N LEU A 95 22.58 -7.38 -17.98
CA LEU A 95 22.19 -6.32 -18.90
C LEU A 95 21.90 -5.05 -18.11
N VAL A 96 22.31 -3.90 -18.64
CA VAL A 96 21.89 -2.60 -18.10
C VAL A 96 20.52 -2.27 -18.63
N ALA A 97 19.61 -1.85 -17.73
CA ALA A 97 18.25 -1.48 -18.09
C ALA A 97 18.05 0.04 -18.03
N GLU A 98 17.26 0.54 -18.97
CA GLU A 98 16.76 1.93 -18.98
C GLU A 98 15.33 1.99 -18.50
N VAL A 99 14.99 3.02 -17.71
CA VAL A 99 13.60 3.28 -17.32
C VAL A 99 12.84 3.89 -18.49
N LYS A 100 11.73 3.29 -18.88
CA LYS A 100 10.86 3.80 -19.96
C LYS A 100 9.63 4.51 -19.42
N ASN A 101 9.02 3.98 -18.39
CA ASN A 101 7.85 4.61 -17.77
C ASN A 101 7.70 4.17 -16.32
N VAL A 102 7.01 4.96 -15.52
CA VAL A 102 6.71 4.67 -14.12
C VAL A 102 5.31 5.10 -13.73
N ASN A 103 4.72 4.39 -12.78
CA ASN A 103 3.55 4.83 -12.05
C ASN A 103 3.80 4.64 -10.55
N VAL A 104 4.09 5.74 -9.84
CA VAL A 104 4.40 5.69 -8.41
C VAL A 104 3.19 5.32 -7.56
N VAL A 105 1.97 5.64 -8.02
CA VAL A 105 0.73 5.37 -7.28
C VAL A 105 0.36 3.89 -7.31
N SER A 106 0.44 3.26 -8.48
CA SER A 106 0.23 1.81 -8.61
C SER A 106 1.47 0.98 -8.28
N ASP A 107 2.64 1.63 -8.07
CA ASP A 107 3.91 0.99 -7.78
C ASP A 107 4.40 0.09 -8.94
N LEU A 108 4.35 0.60 -10.17
CA LEU A 108 4.79 -0.07 -11.38
C LEU A 108 5.89 0.70 -12.11
N ALA A 109 6.75 -0.02 -12.81
CA ALA A 109 7.75 0.52 -13.71
C ALA A 109 7.94 -0.36 -14.95
N LEU A 110 8.27 0.27 -16.07
CA LEU A 110 8.66 -0.36 -17.31
C LEU A 110 10.15 -0.07 -17.59
N LEU A 111 10.89 -1.14 -17.80
CA LEU A 111 12.31 -1.11 -18.10
C LEU A 111 12.56 -1.60 -19.51
N LYS A 112 13.55 -1.05 -20.20
CA LYS A 112 14.02 -1.52 -21.49
C LYS A 112 15.40 -2.13 -21.36
N VAL A 113 15.58 -3.32 -21.93
CA VAL A 113 16.85 -3.98 -22.08
C VAL A 113 17.04 -4.47 -23.53
N GLU A 114 18.26 -4.58 -23.97
CA GLU A 114 18.58 -5.22 -25.23
C GLU A 114 18.72 -6.73 -25.02
N LEU A 115 17.63 -7.44 -25.29
CA LEU A 115 17.58 -8.90 -25.18
C LEU A 115 17.53 -9.52 -26.59
N PRO A 116 18.33 -10.55 -26.86
CA PRO A 116 18.04 -11.48 -27.95
C PRO A 116 16.71 -12.19 -27.60
N GLN A 117 15.94 -12.56 -28.62
CA GLN A 117 14.59 -13.12 -28.53
C GLN A 117 14.30 -13.90 -27.24
N ALA A 118 13.33 -13.41 -26.45
CA ALA A 118 12.85 -14.10 -25.26
C ALA A 118 11.31 -14.22 -25.33
N ALA A 119 10.79 -15.26 -24.70
CA ALA A 119 9.35 -15.51 -24.66
C ALA A 119 8.63 -14.44 -23.84
N VAL A 120 7.66 -13.78 -24.44
CA VAL A 120 6.80 -12.77 -23.78
C VAL A 120 5.74 -13.46 -22.95
N LEU A 121 5.47 -12.92 -21.77
CA LEU A 121 4.35 -13.38 -20.95
C LEU A 121 3.03 -12.81 -21.44
N THR A 122 2.01 -13.66 -21.52
CA THR A 122 0.66 -13.25 -21.91
C THR A 122 -0.02 -12.59 -20.70
N LEU A 123 -0.53 -11.39 -20.89
CA LEU A 123 -1.34 -10.69 -19.88
C LEU A 123 -2.80 -11.15 -19.96
N ALA A 124 -3.37 -11.58 -18.84
CA ALA A 124 -4.75 -12.07 -18.78
C ALA A 124 -5.75 -11.02 -19.27
N THR A 125 -6.70 -11.44 -20.08
CA THR A 125 -7.79 -10.60 -20.58
C THR A 125 -9.08 -10.77 -19.79
N LYS A 126 -9.22 -11.89 -19.09
CA LYS A 126 -10.37 -12.19 -18.22
C LYS A 126 -10.01 -11.90 -16.76
N ALA A 127 -10.98 -11.41 -16.02
CA ALA A 127 -10.85 -11.25 -14.58
C ALA A 127 -10.80 -12.62 -13.89
N SER A 128 -9.93 -12.75 -12.89
CA SER A 128 -9.91 -13.91 -12.00
C SER A 128 -11.09 -13.85 -11.03
N LEU A 129 -11.56 -15.00 -10.60
CA LEU A 129 -12.62 -15.14 -9.62
C LEU A 129 -12.05 -15.47 -8.24
N LYS A 130 -12.75 -15.08 -7.17
CA LYS A 130 -12.36 -15.48 -5.82
C LYS A 130 -12.34 -17.00 -5.68
N GLY A 131 -11.24 -17.54 -5.19
CA GLY A 131 -11.02 -18.98 -5.08
C GLY A 131 -10.09 -19.54 -6.16
N ASP A 132 -9.84 -18.81 -7.25
CA ASP A 132 -8.93 -19.25 -8.30
C ASP A 132 -7.52 -19.47 -7.74
N THR A 133 -6.86 -20.52 -8.23
CA THR A 133 -5.45 -20.78 -7.93
C THR A 133 -4.56 -19.77 -8.64
N VAL A 134 -3.62 -19.21 -7.90
CA VAL A 134 -2.63 -18.25 -8.41
C VAL A 134 -1.21 -18.74 -8.10
N TYR A 135 -0.30 -18.57 -9.03
CA TYR A 135 1.11 -18.92 -8.90
C TYR A 135 1.96 -17.67 -9.07
N SER A 136 2.59 -17.22 -8.00
CA SER A 136 3.54 -16.10 -8.03
C SER A 136 4.94 -16.61 -8.33
N MET A 137 5.71 -15.90 -9.20
CA MET A 137 7.12 -16.17 -9.44
C MET A 137 7.99 -14.96 -9.10
N GLY A 138 9.23 -15.23 -8.68
CA GLY A 138 10.21 -14.18 -8.37
C GLY A 138 11.47 -14.73 -7.71
N PHE A 139 12.37 -13.84 -7.29
CA PHE A 139 13.69 -14.16 -6.74
C PHE A 139 13.80 -13.76 -5.25
N PRO A 140 13.23 -14.56 -4.32
CA PRO A 140 13.31 -14.24 -2.90
C PRO A 140 14.75 -14.37 -2.37
N PHE A 141 15.23 -13.36 -1.64
CA PHE A 141 16.50 -13.41 -0.90
C PHE A 141 17.73 -13.89 -1.69
N ASP A 142 17.79 -13.67 -2.99
CA ASP A 142 18.84 -14.22 -3.88
C ASP A 142 18.92 -15.77 -3.90
N LEU A 143 17.87 -16.48 -3.51
CA LEU A 143 17.84 -17.97 -3.50
C LEU A 143 17.52 -18.60 -4.85
N GLY A 144 17.49 -17.79 -5.91
CA GLY A 144 17.04 -18.20 -7.24
C GLY A 144 15.54 -18.04 -7.42
N ILE A 145 15.06 -18.40 -8.63
CA ILE A 145 13.66 -18.25 -8.97
C ILE A 145 12.78 -19.23 -8.19
N THR A 146 11.73 -18.73 -7.59
CA THR A 146 10.81 -19.48 -6.73
C THR A 146 9.37 -19.32 -7.23
N VAL A 147 8.58 -20.38 -7.13
CA VAL A 147 7.13 -20.37 -7.39
C VAL A 147 6.38 -20.53 -6.08
N ILE A 148 5.42 -19.66 -5.83
CA ILE A 148 4.58 -19.69 -4.64
C ILE A 148 3.12 -19.83 -5.07
N PRO A 149 2.45 -20.96 -4.75
CA PRO A 149 1.02 -21.10 -4.96
C PRO A 149 0.22 -20.36 -3.89
N GLY A 150 -0.99 -19.97 -4.23
CA GLY A 150 -1.95 -19.38 -3.32
C GLY A 150 -3.29 -19.16 -4.00
N THR A 151 -4.16 -18.40 -3.37
CA THR A 151 -5.52 -18.16 -3.83
C THR A 151 -5.74 -16.70 -4.15
N TYR A 152 -6.47 -16.41 -5.21
CA TYR A 152 -6.99 -15.10 -5.54
C TYR A 152 -8.20 -14.78 -4.64
N ASN A 153 -8.09 -13.77 -3.79
CA ASN A 153 -9.16 -13.37 -2.86
C ASN A 153 -9.92 -12.10 -3.31
N GLY A 154 -9.69 -11.67 -4.55
CA GLY A 154 -10.29 -10.47 -5.11
C GLY A 154 -9.55 -9.19 -4.72
N LEU A 155 -10.09 -8.06 -5.17
CA LEU A 155 -9.59 -6.73 -4.75
C LEU A 155 -9.85 -6.56 -3.25
N ALA A 156 -8.86 -6.02 -2.54
CA ALA A 156 -9.01 -5.62 -1.14
C ALA A 156 -10.07 -4.51 -1.08
N PRO A 157 -11.20 -4.72 -0.37
CA PRO A 157 -12.39 -3.89 -0.52
C PRO A 157 -12.22 -2.42 -0.10
N HIS A 158 -11.17 -2.14 0.67
CA HIS A 158 -10.91 -0.81 1.21
C HIS A 158 -9.55 -0.27 0.76
N SER A 159 -8.93 -0.90 -0.23
CA SER A 159 -7.62 -0.46 -0.69
C SER A 159 -7.71 0.80 -1.54
N ALA A 160 -7.06 1.87 -1.08
CA ALA A 160 -6.93 3.11 -1.86
C ALA A 160 -6.13 2.91 -3.16
N ALA A 161 -5.35 1.83 -3.25
CA ALA A 161 -4.45 1.50 -4.36
C ALA A 161 -4.92 0.30 -5.21
N ASN A 162 -6.18 -0.16 -5.08
CA ASN A 162 -6.74 -1.30 -5.84
C ASN A 162 -5.87 -2.57 -5.77
N ARG A 163 -5.44 -2.98 -4.58
CA ARG A 163 -4.60 -4.18 -4.42
C ARG A 163 -5.44 -5.46 -4.48
N VAL A 164 -4.94 -6.47 -5.18
CA VAL A 164 -5.48 -7.84 -5.13
C VAL A 164 -4.92 -8.54 -3.90
N HIS A 165 -5.80 -9.10 -3.07
CA HIS A 165 -5.39 -9.96 -1.95
C HIS A 165 -5.05 -11.36 -2.46
N PHE A 166 -3.83 -11.80 -2.19
CA PHE A 166 -3.25 -13.09 -2.55
C PHE A 166 -2.79 -13.83 -1.28
N SER A 167 -3.23 -15.08 -1.10
CA SER A 167 -2.90 -15.84 0.12
C SER A 167 -1.55 -16.57 0.08
N GLY A 168 -0.76 -16.41 -0.98
CA GLY A 168 0.62 -16.91 -1.03
C GLY A 168 1.58 -16.02 -0.25
N SER A 169 2.63 -16.60 0.33
CA SER A 169 3.62 -15.86 1.13
C SER A 169 4.71 -15.25 0.24
N LEU A 170 4.53 -14.00 -0.17
CA LEU A 170 5.58 -13.26 -0.88
C LEU A 170 6.71 -12.87 0.09
N ASN A 171 7.94 -12.85 -0.42
CA ASN A 171 9.13 -12.49 0.32
C ASN A 171 9.90 -11.36 -0.39
N ALA A 172 10.81 -10.72 0.34
CA ALA A 172 11.69 -9.69 -0.22
C ALA A 172 12.46 -10.23 -1.43
N GLY A 173 12.47 -9.48 -2.53
CA GLY A 173 13.02 -9.88 -3.82
C GLY A 173 11.98 -10.42 -4.81
N MET A 174 10.79 -10.84 -4.38
CA MET A 174 9.72 -11.26 -5.29
C MET A 174 8.93 -10.09 -5.87
N SER A 175 9.05 -8.90 -5.29
CA SER A 175 8.43 -7.67 -5.80
C SER A 175 8.77 -7.43 -7.26
N GLY A 176 7.77 -7.09 -8.07
CA GLY A 176 7.89 -6.90 -9.53
C GLY A 176 7.78 -8.17 -10.36
N GLY A 177 7.77 -9.34 -9.73
CA GLY A 177 7.55 -10.61 -10.43
C GLY A 177 6.07 -10.82 -10.80
N PRO A 178 5.79 -11.72 -11.78
CA PRO A 178 4.43 -12.00 -12.24
C PRO A 178 3.67 -12.92 -11.28
N ALA A 179 2.37 -12.74 -11.22
CA ALA A 179 1.41 -13.69 -10.66
C ALA A 179 0.54 -14.25 -11.80
N PHE A 180 0.45 -15.57 -11.91
CA PHE A 180 -0.21 -16.28 -13.01
C PHE A 180 -1.50 -16.95 -12.56
N ASN A 181 -2.48 -17.02 -13.46
CA ASN A 181 -3.58 -17.96 -13.36
C ASN A 181 -3.15 -19.39 -13.79
N GLU A 182 -4.05 -20.37 -13.71
CA GLU A 182 -3.77 -21.76 -14.11
C GLU A 182 -3.51 -21.93 -15.61
N GLN A 183 -3.93 -20.99 -16.44
CA GLN A 183 -3.68 -20.97 -17.89
C GLN A 183 -2.27 -20.42 -18.22
N GLY A 184 -1.55 -19.88 -17.23
CA GLY A 184 -0.23 -19.27 -17.40
C GLY A 184 -0.29 -17.83 -17.92
N GLU A 185 -1.43 -17.15 -17.75
CA GLU A 185 -1.56 -15.73 -18.05
C GLU A 185 -1.29 -14.90 -16.80
N VAL A 186 -0.61 -13.77 -16.96
CA VAL A 186 -0.31 -12.84 -15.86
C VAL A 186 -1.58 -12.09 -15.45
N ILE A 187 -2.00 -12.25 -14.20
CA ILE A 187 -3.15 -11.56 -13.60
C ILE A 187 -2.75 -10.37 -12.72
N GLY A 188 -1.49 -10.24 -12.39
CA GLY A 188 -0.98 -9.16 -11.56
C GLY A 188 0.52 -9.21 -11.35
N VAL A 189 1.04 -8.18 -10.67
CA VAL A 189 2.46 -8.00 -10.32
C VAL A 189 2.61 -8.06 -8.81
N ASN A 190 3.52 -8.89 -8.32
CA ASN A 190 3.81 -9.02 -6.89
C ASN A 190 4.28 -7.68 -6.31
N VAL A 191 3.74 -7.24 -5.17
CA VAL A 191 4.11 -5.92 -4.64
C VAL A 191 4.50 -5.93 -3.17
N ALA A 192 3.73 -6.55 -2.30
CA ALA A 192 3.90 -6.42 -0.85
C ALA A 192 3.38 -7.64 -0.10
N THR A 193 3.81 -7.74 1.17
CA THR A 193 3.26 -8.67 2.15
C THR A 193 2.86 -7.91 3.41
N ALA A 194 1.77 -8.32 4.05
CA ALA A 194 1.30 -7.80 5.33
C ALA A 194 1.41 -8.85 6.46
N GLY A 195 2.20 -9.90 6.25
CA GLY A 195 2.39 -10.99 7.21
C GLY A 195 2.12 -12.37 6.61
N ASN A 196 1.94 -13.37 7.45
CA ASN A 196 1.75 -14.75 7.03
C ASN A 196 0.55 -14.91 6.10
N GLN A 197 0.79 -15.39 4.87
CA GLN A 197 -0.23 -15.68 3.86
C GLN A 197 -1.15 -14.49 3.51
N MET A 198 -0.69 -13.27 3.77
CA MET A 198 -1.39 -12.05 3.39
C MET A 198 -0.46 -11.22 2.52
N SER A 199 -0.58 -11.38 1.23
CA SER A 199 0.21 -10.69 0.23
C SER A 199 -0.68 -9.94 -0.76
N PHE A 200 -0.10 -9.01 -1.49
CA PHE A 200 -0.82 -8.16 -2.42
C PHE A 200 -0.18 -8.18 -3.80
N LEU A 201 -1.03 -8.07 -4.81
CA LEU A 201 -0.63 -7.90 -6.20
C LEU A 201 -1.17 -6.57 -6.71
N VAL A 202 -0.41 -5.94 -7.60
CA VAL A 202 -0.95 -4.89 -8.48
C VAL A 202 -1.77 -5.59 -9.57
N PRO A 203 -3.03 -5.20 -9.82
CA PRO A 203 -3.83 -5.80 -10.89
C PRO A 203 -3.14 -5.67 -12.26
N VAL A 204 -3.30 -6.68 -13.11
CA VAL A 204 -2.75 -6.64 -14.48
C VAL A 204 -3.30 -5.48 -15.31
N GLN A 205 -4.49 -4.96 -14.97
CA GLN A 205 -5.06 -3.80 -15.68
C GLN A 205 -4.21 -2.55 -15.47
N ASP A 206 -3.71 -2.30 -14.25
CA ASP A 206 -2.82 -1.16 -13.98
C ASP A 206 -1.52 -1.26 -14.80
N LEU A 207 -1.00 -2.49 -15.02
CA LEU A 207 0.15 -2.71 -15.89
C LEU A 207 -0.19 -2.42 -17.35
N LYS A 208 -1.34 -2.87 -17.84
CA LYS A 208 -1.80 -2.58 -19.21
C LYS A 208 -1.98 -1.07 -19.42
N ASP A 209 -2.54 -0.38 -18.44
CA ASP A 209 -2.72 1.08 -18.49
C ASP A 209 -1.38 1.80 -18.54
N LEU A 210 -0.38 1.33 -17.77
CA LEU A 210 0.97 1.88 -17.83
C LEU A 210 1.64 1.61 -19.18
N MET A 211 1.47 0.42 -19.75
CA MET A 211 2.01 0.08 -21.09
C MET A 211 1.37 0.90 -22.20
N ALA A 212 0.07 1.22 -22.06
CA ALA A 212 -0.66 2.03 -23.03
C ALA A 212 -0.43 3.55 -22.88
N SER A 213 0.13 3.97 -21.73
CA SER A 213 0.40 5.38 -21.49
C SER A 213 1.60 5.87 -22.30
N PRO A 214 1.61 7.16 -22.74
CA PRO A 214 2.75 7.71 -23.47
C PRO A 214 4.05 7.55 -22.69
N THR A 215 5.13 7.19 -23.38
CA THR A 215 6.47 7.25 -22.81
C THR A 215 6.81 8.69 -22.48
N PRO A 216 7.24 9.00 -21.26
CA PRO A 216 7.64 10.36 -20.91
C PRO A 216 8.76 10.89 -21.80
N ASP A 217 8.73 12.21 -22.05
CA ASP A 217 9.83 12.88 -22.73
C ASP A 217 11.12 12.72 -21.88
N PRO A 218 12.22 12.21 -22.45
CA PRO A 218 13.49 12.06 -21.74
C PRO A 218 14.06 13.33 -21.13
N GLN A 219 13.61 14.51 -21.59
CA GLN A 219 14.02 15.81 -21.05
C GLN A 219 13.24 16.18 -19.78
N VAL A 220 12.10 15.55 -19.51
CA VAL A 220 11.32 15.79 -18.29
C VAL A 220 11.88 14.97 -17.14
N PRO A 221 12.31 15.62 -16.04
CA PRO A 221 12.79 14.89 -14.87
C PRO A 221 11.71 13.99 -14.26
N TYR A 222 12.07 12.80 -13.84
CA TYR A 222 11.12 11.89 -13.18
C TYR A 222 10.44 12.52 -11.95
N SER A 223 11.09 13.46 -11.26
CA SER A 223 10.47 14.21 -10.15
C SER A 223 9.20 14.95 -10.56
N GLU A 224 9.14 15.49 -11.77
CA GLU A 224 7.95 16.18 -12.29
C GLU A 224 6.84 15.19 -12.65
N ILE A 225 7.20 14.04 -13.23
CA ILE A 225 6.26 12.93 -13.51
C ILE A 225 5.63 12.43 -12.21
N LEU A 226 6.45 12.22 -11.18
CA LEU A 226 5.97 11.80 -9.86
C LEU A 226 5.03 12.85 -9.24
N VAL A 227 5.36 14.14 -9.35
CA VAL A 227 4.51 15.23 -8.87
C VAL A 227 3.14 15.19 -9.54
N GLN A 228 3.08 15.08 -10.87
CA GLN A 228 1.80 14.99 -11.59
C GLN A 228 0.95 13.79 -11.16
N GLN A 229 1.58 12.62 -10.99
CA GLN A 229 0.89 11.40 -10.54
C GLN A 229 0.38 11.53 -9.10
N LEU A 230 1.18 12.10 -8.20
CA LEU A 230 0.81 12.33 -6.80
C LEU A 230 -0.31 13.37 -6.68
N GLN A 231 -0.24 14.47 -7.44
CA GLN A 231 -1.29 15.48 -7.48
C GLN A 231 -2.62 14.90 -7.97
N LYS A 232 -2.59 14.13 -9.07
CA LYS A 232 -3.78 13.46 -9.60
C LYS A 232 -4.38 12.48 -8.60
N ASN A 233 -3.55 11.71 -7.90
CA ASN A 233 -4.02 10.80 -6.86
C ASN A 233 -4.61 11.55 -5.66
N SER A 234 -3.93 12.60 -5.17
CA SER A 234 -4.42 13.45 -4.10
C SER A 234 -5.75 14.10 -4.47
N GLN A 235 -5.87 14.66 -5.68
CA GLN A 235 -7.12 15.20 -6.20
C GLN A 235 -8.26 14.16 -6.15
N ARG A 236 -8.00 12.94 -6.63
CA ARG A 236 -9.00 11.85 -6.61
C ARG A 236 -9.44 11.53 -5.19
N MET A 237 -8.49 11.35 -4.27
CA MET A 237 -8.80 10.96 -2.89
C MET A 237 -9.51 12.07 -2.11
N ILE A 238 -9.01 13.29 -2.19
CA ILE A 238 -9.62 14.43 -1.47
C ILE A 238 -10.99 14.76 -2.06
N SER A 239 -11.18 14.73 -3.39
CA SER A 239 -12.50 14.94 -3.98
C SER A 239 -13.53 13.88 -3.53
N GLN A 240 -13.12 12.63 -3.38
CA GLN A 240 -14.00 11.57 -2.84
C GLN A 240 -14.34 11.82 -1.36
N LEU A 241 -13.39 12.31 -0.56
CA LEU A 241 -13.65 12.70 0.82
C LEU A 241 -14.62 13.90 0.90
N LEU A 242 -14.36 14.95 0.12
CA LEU A 242 -15.22 16.15 0.11
C LEU A 242 -16.65 15.83 -0.34
N GLY A 243 -16.82 14.94 -1.31
CA GLY A 243 -18.13 14.47 -1.80
C GLY A 243 -18.73 13.31 -1.01
N GLY A 244 -18.07 12.81 0.01
CA GLY A 244 -18.50 11.66 0.81
C GLY A 244 -19.62 11.98 1.80
N ASP A 245 -20.07 10.97 2.52
CA ASP A 245 -21.11 11.09 3.54
C ASP A 245 -20.48 11.40 4.90
N TRP A 246 -20.58 12.67 5.31
CA TRP A 246 -20.00 13.19 6.56
C TRP A 246 -20.90 12.90 7.77
N LYS A 247 -21.32 11.65 7.92
CA LYS A 247 -22.07 11.21 9.11
C LYS A 247 -21.17 11.19 10.33
N THR A 248 -21.80 11.40 11.49
CA THR A 248 -21.13 11.33 12.79
C THR A 248 -21.63 10.15 13.60
N VAL A 249 -20.78 9.71 14.51
CA VAL A 249 -21.07 8.69 15.53
C VAL A 249 -20.68 9.21 16.90
N PRO A 250 -21.38 8.81 17.98
CA PRO A 250 -21.04 9.23 19.34
C PRO A 250 -19.63 8.77 19.75
N LEU A 251 -18.90 9.64 20.44
CA LEU A 251 -17.60 9.36 21.03
C LEU A 251 -17.53 10.03 22.42
N GLY A 252 -17.93 9.31 23.48
CA GLY A 252 -18.14 9.90 24.80
C GLY A 252 -19.20 11.01 24.77
N GLY A 253 -18.86 12.19 25.26
CA GLY A 253 -19.74 13.37 25.21
C GLY A 253 -19.62 14.20 23.93
N ALA A 254 -18.85 13.74 22.95
CA ALA A 254 -18.62 14.40 21.66
C ALA A 254 -19.11 13.54 20.47
N GLN A 255 -18.89 14.06 19.26
CA GLN A 255 -19.16 13.35 18.01
C GLN A 255 -17.83 13.14 17.25
N ALA A 256 -17.72 12.04 16.55
CA ALA A 256 -16.63 11.74 15.64
C ALA A 256 -17.16 11.41 14.24
N LEU A 257 -16.36 11.63 13.21
CA LEU A 257 -16.71 11.17 11.85
C LEU A 257 -16.82 9.66 11.78
N ASP A 258 -17.81 9.19 11.04
CA ASP A 258 -17.87 7.81 10.58
C ASP A 258 -16.99 7.60 9.33
N GLU A 259 -17.02 6.42 8.72
CA GLU A 259 -16.31 6.13 7.48
C GLU A 259 -16.88 6.96 6.33
N VAL A 260 -16.19 8.05 5.97
CA VAL A 260 -16.62 8.99 4.91
C VAL A 260 -16.56 8.35 3.53
N THR A 261 -15.58 7.45 3.33
CA THR A 261 -15.34 6.76 2.05
C THR A 261 -14.88 5.33 2.31
N GLY A 262 -15.08 4.45 1.33
CA GLY A 262 -14.69 3.04 1.46
C GLY A 262 -13.20 2.78 1.67
N PHE A 263 -12.30 3.71 1.34
CA PHE A 263 -10.85 3.56 1.55
C PHE A 263 -10.36 4.14 2.91
N LEU A 264 -11.22 4.82 3.66
CA LEU A 264 -10.88 5.37 4.97
C LEU A 264 -11.52 4.50 6.05
N ARG A 265 -10.72 3.61 6.65
CA ARG A 265 -11.19 2.66 7.67
C ARG A 265 -11.05 3.24 9.07
N CYS A 266 -12.10 3.05 9.88
CA CYS A 266 -12.15 3.58 11.23
C CYS A 266 -12.15 2.47 12.28
N TRP A 267 -11.42 2.69 13.38
CA TRP A 267 -11.39 1.85 14.58
C TRP A 267 -11.56 2.70 15.81
N GLY A 268 -12.18 2.14 16.82
CA GLY A 268 -12.34 2.76 18.12
C GLY A 268 -11.55 2.03 19.21
N ASN A 269 -11.15 2.78 20.24
CA ASN A 269 -10.58 2.24 21.47
C ASN A 269 -10.99 3.11 22.65
N SER A 270 -11.20 2.50 23.82
CA SER A 270 -11.49 3.21 25.05
C SER A 270 -10.78 2.54 26.23
N LYS A 271 -10.48 3.33 27.26
CA LYS A 271 -10.03 2.80 28.55
C LYS A 271 -11.24 2.39 29.38
N ASP A 272 -11.14 1.31 30.13
CA ASP A 272 -12.19 0.94 31.10
C ASP A 272 -12.25 1.98 32.24
N MET A 273 -13.45 2.50 32.50
CA MET A 273 -13.68 3.45 33.59
C MET A 273 -13.51 2.81 34.99
N ASN A 274 -13.60 1.49 35.09
CA ASN A 274 -13.51 0.75 36.35
C ASN A 274 -12.07 0.34 36.75
N ASP A 275 -11.06 0.72 35.98
CA ASP A 275 -9.66 0.50 36.37
C ASP A 275 -9.23 1.51 37.43
N SER A 276 -9.67 1.28 38.67
CA SER A 276 -9.44 2.13 39.85
C SER A 276 -7.99 2.27 40.29
N ALA A 277 -7.09 1.46 39.75
CA ALA A 277 -5.65 1.56 40.05
C ALA A 277 -4.95 2.72 39.32
N ASP A 278 -5.57 3.27 38.28
CA ASP A 278 -4.98 4.30 37.43
C ASP A 278 -5.80 5.57 37.41
N LYS A 279 -5.35 6.58 38.16
CA LYS A 279 -5.98 7.94 38.22
C LYS A 279 -5.86 8.76 36.92
N ARG A 280 -5.63 8.13 35.75
CA ARG A 280 -5.68 8.83 34.47
C ARG A 280 -7.12 9.08 34.04
N PRO A 281 -7.39 10.16 33.27
CA PRO A 281 -8.72 10.39 32.72
C PRO A 281 -9.21 9.18 31.91
N PHE A 282 -10.52 8.92 31.92
CA PHE A 282 -11.14 8.08 30.92
C PHE A 282 -10.85 8.68 29.56
N TYR A 283 -10.63 7.84 28.56
CA TYR A 283 -10.54 8.28 27.19
C TYR A 283 -11.28 7.33 26.26
N ALA A 284 -11.88 7.89 25.24
CA ALA A 284 -12.36 7.17 24.06
C ALA A 284 -11.70 7.78 22.82
N THR A 285 -11.30 6.94 21.90
CA THR A 285 -10.65 7.36 20.65
C THR A 285 -11.30 6.71 19.46
N ARG A 286 -11.36 7.45 18.36
CA ARG A 286 -11.69 6.92 17.03
C ARG A 286 -10.60 7.35 16.06
N SER A 287 -10.01 6.39 15.36
CA SER A 287 -8.96 6.61 14.39
C SER A 287 -9.37 6.06 13.03
N CYS A 288 -9.35 6.93 12.02
CA CYS A 288 -9.66 6.57 10.64
C CYS A 288 -8.44 6.81 9.77
N GLN A 289 -8.04 5.82 8.95
CA GLN A 289 -6.86 5.97 8.11
C GLN A 289 -6.96 5.17 6.81
N THR A 290 -6.17 5.58 5.83
CA THR A 290 -5.93 4.80 4.63
C THR A 290 -5.03 3.59 4.93
N ASP A 291 -5.27 2.48 4.26
CA ASP A 291 -4.55 1.21 4.44
C ASP A 291 -3.18 1.17 3.75
N HIS A 292 -2.88 2.14 2.89
CA HIS A 292 -1.73 2.09 2.00
C HIS A 292 -0.98 3.42 1.94
N ASN A 293 0.35 3.30 1.86
CA ASN A 293 1.26 4.42 1.61
C ASN A 293 1.89 4.26 0.22
N ILE A 294 2.04 5.37 -0.50
CA ILE A 294 2.78 5.42 -1.76
C ILE A 294 4.27 5.52 -1.43
N HIS A 295 5.05 4.53 -1.87
CA HIS A 295 6.50 4.54 -1.73
C HIS A 295 7.12 5.51 -2.76
N VAL A 296 7.75 6.58 -2.30
CA VAL A 296 8.45 7.53 -3.19
C VAL A 296 9.91 7.12 -3.36
N LYS A 297 10.58 6.84 -2.26
CA LYS A 297 11.95 6.30 -2.20
C LYS A 297 12.26 5.78 -0.80
N GLN A 298 13.43 5.20 -0.61
CA GLN A 298 13.85 4.68 0.70
C GLN A 298 13.78 5.75 1.80
N GLY A 299 12.91 5.53 2.78
CA GLY A 299 12.67 6.43 3.91
C GLY A 299 11.78 7.63 3.59
N LEU A 300 11.07 7.61 2.46
CA LEU A 300 10.06 8.59 2.10
C LEU A 300 8.86 7.90 1.47
N SER A 301 7.73 7.98 2.16
CA SER A 301 6.42 7.58 1.65
C SER A 301 5.45 8.74 1.73
N THR A 302 4.32 8.65 1.04
CA THR A 302 3.28 9.67 0.97
C THR A 302 1.90 9.05 0.77
N GLY A 303 0.86 9.85 0.56
CA GLY A 303 -0.50 9.38 0.23
C GLY A 303 -1.31 8.90 1.45
N LYS A 304 -0.77 8.94 2.66
CA LYS A 304 -1.51 8.59 3.87
C LYS A 304 -2.47 9.72 4.24
N ILE A 305 -3.71 9.34 4.55
CA ILE A 305 -4.71 10.21 5.19
C ILE A 305 -5.06 9.56 6.52
N GLU A 306 -5.05 10.34 7.57
CA GLU A 306 -5.34 9.91 8.94
C GLU A 306 -6.18 10.97 9.66
N LEU A 307 -7.26 10.53 10.28
CA LEU A 307 -8.15 11.33 11.13
C LEU A 307 -8.18 10.68 12.50
N GLN A 308 -8.07 11.44 13.56
CA GLN A 308 -8.18 10.93 14.93
C GLN A 308 -9.04 11.87 15.78
N PHE A 309 -9.90 11.24 16.56
CA PHE A 309 -10.84 11.90 17.48
C PHE A 309 -10.62 11.35 18.87
N TYR A 310 -10.58 12.22 19.84
CA TYR A 310 -10.36 11.89 21.24
C TYR A 310 -11.43 12.52 22.09
N TRP A 311 -12.00 11.77 23.02
CA TRP A 311 -12.75 12.24 24.15
C TRP A 311 -12.01 11.89 25.43
N LEU A 312 -11.92 12.86 26.35
CA LEU A 312 -11.32 12.69 27.66
C LEU A 312 -12.29 13.22 28.72
N GLU A 313 -12.46 12.51 29.81
CA GLU A 313 -13.22 12.96 30.96
C GLU A 313 -12.66 12.37 32.26
N SER A 314 -12.89 13.07 33.37
CA SER A 314 -12.53 12.58 34.70
C SER A 314 -13.49 13.09 35.75
N THR A 315 -13.89 12.22 36.68
CA THR A 315 -14.64 12.54 37.88
C THR A 315 -13.75 12.56 39.12
N GLU A 316 -12.48 12.17 39.01
CA GLU A 316 -11.56 12.02 40.16
C GLU A 316 -10.43 13.06 40.17
N LEU A 317 -10.08 13.61 39.02
CA LEU A 317 -9.06 14.64 38.93
C LEU A 317 -9.66 16.02 39.14
N ASN A 318 -8.90 16.91 39.78
CA ASN A 318 -9.22 18.32 39.72
C ASN A 318 -8.82 18.94 38.39
N SER A 319 -9.33 20.10 38.03
CA SER A 319 -9.12 20.76 36.76
C SER A 319 -7.65 20.93 36.40
N ILE A 320 -6.75 21.25 37.34
CA ILE A 320 -5.32 21.39 37.10
C ILE A 320 -4.68 20.04 36.68
N GLN A 321 -5.04 18.98 37.38
CA GLN A 321 -4.52 17.63 37.07
C GLN A 321 -5.05 17.17 35.72
N PHE A 322 -6.34 17.40 35.44
CA PHE A 322 -6.97 17.05 34.18
C PHE A 322 -6.29 17.78 32.99
N TYR A 323 -6.17 19.10 33.07
CA TYR A 323 -5.53 19.88 32.00
C TYR A 323 -4.05 19.57 31.80
N ASN A 324 -3.31 19.20 32.83
CA ASN A 324 -1.95 18.71 32.68
C ASN A 324 -1.88 17.39 31.87
N HIS A 325 -2.87 16.50 32.02
CA HIS A 325 -2.97 15.29 31.20
C HIS A 325 -3.36 15.62 29.77
N TYR A 326 -4.33 16.46 29.58
CA TYR A 326 -4.82 16.88 28.28
C TYR A 326 -3.74 17.61 27.46
N GLU A 327 -3.06 18.59 28.06
CA GLU A 327 -1.94 19.30 27.44
C GLU A 327 -0.83 18.34 27.01
N ARG A 328 -0.52 17.34 27.82
CA ARG A 328 0.49 16.35 27.51
C ARG A 328 0.12 15.51 26.27
N ILE A 329 -1.14 15.21 26.08
CA ILE A 329 -1.62 14.52 24.88
C ILE A 329 -1.55 15.47 23.69
N PHE A 330 -2.09 16.67 23.82
CA PHE A 330 -2.11 17.68 22.77
C PHE A 330 -0.71 18.06 22.28
N SER A 331 0.23 18.33 23.19
CA SER A 331 1.60 18.76 22.87
C SER A 331 2.50 17.65 22.32
N ARG A 332 2.16 16.38 22.57
CA ARG A 332 2.93 15.22 22.10
C ARG A 332 2.47 14.69 20.76
N TYR A 333 1.40 15.24 20.24
CA TYR A 333 0.89 14.78 18.95
C TYR A 333 1.95 14.91 17.85
N ARG A 334 2.05 13.90 16.99
CA ARG A 334 2.99 13.87 15.87
C ARG A 334 2.25 13.44 14.61
N PRO A 335 2.55 14.05 13.45
CA PRO A 335 1.95 13.66 12.20
C PRO A 335 2.29 12.21 11.84
N GLY A 336 1.31 11.50 11.27
CA GLY A 336 1.42 10.09 10.89
C GLY A 336 2.38 9.82 9.73
N ASN A 337 2.96 10.85 9.09
CA ASN A 337 3.94 10.70 8.02
C ASN A 337 5.35 11.07 8.49
N ALA A 338 6.28 10.13 8.40
CA ALA A 338 7.69 10.33 8.71
C ALA A 338 8.51 10.51 7.43
N GLY A 339 9.56 11.32 7.51
CA GLY A 339 10.51 11.50 6.41
C GLY A 339 11.81 12.15 6.89
N ARG A 340 12.87 11.99 6.12
CA ARG A 340 14.19 12.52 6.46
C ARG A 340 14.25 14.03 6.19
N LYS A 341 15.04 14.75 7.00
CA LYS A 341 15.26 16.21 6.83
C LYS A 341 15.80 16.60 5.45
N GLN A 342 16.48 15.70 4.76
CA GLN A 342 16.97 15.94 3.39
C GLN A 342 15.83 15.96 2.35
N ASP A 343 14.70 15.30 2.64
CA ASP A 343 13.59 15.10 1.72
C ASP A 343 12.42 16.04 1.99
N LEU A 344 12.21 16.38 3.27
CA LEU A 344 11.10 17.22 3.72
C LEU A 344 11.64 18.51 4.35
N GLY A 345 10.87 19.58 4.17
CA GLY A 345 11.06 20.86 4.85
C GLY A 345 10.74 20.77 6.34
N ASN A 346 10.97 21.83 7.06
CA ASN A 346 10.48 22.00 8.42
C ASN A 346 8.97 22.25 8.38
N TRP A 347 8.29 21.88 9.45
CA TRP A 347 6.91 22.29 9.67
C TRP A 347 6.83 23.80 9.89
N SER A 348 5.92 24.45 9.16
CA SER A 348 5.48 25.82 9.41
C SER A 348 4.05 25.73 9.95
N CYS A 349 3.83 26.27 11.13
CA CYS A 349 2.57 26.16 11.84
C CYS A 349 1.98 27.54 12.14
N GLU A 350 0.68 27.64 12.00
CA GLU A 350 -0.13 28.74 12.47
C GLU A 350 -1.08 28.24 13.54
N GLU A 351 -1.30 29.01 14.58
CA GLU A 351 -2.22 28.67 15.67
C GLU A 351 -3.16 29.84 16.00
N GLY A 352 -4.33 29.49 16.44
CA GLY A 352 -5.35 30.47 16.82
C GLY A 352 -6.46 29.86 17.68
N PHE A 353 -7.29 30.73 18.24
CA PHE A 353 -8.49 30.33 18.91
C PHE A 353 -9.67 30.53 17.96
N VAL A 354 -10.56 29.55 17.91
CA VAL A 354 -11.72 29.53 17.02
C VAL A 354 -12.94 29.15 17.85
N THR A 355 -14.00 29.91 17.72
CA THR A 355 -15.30 29.52 18.27
C THR A 355 -15.99 28.62 17.25
N THR A 356 -16.46 27.47 17.69
CA THR A 356 -17.18 26.52 16.84
C THR A 356 -18.61 27.02 16.57
N ASN A 357 -19.09 26.77 15.35
CA ASN A 357 -20.47 27.10 14.95
C ASN A 357 -21.49 26.04 15.42
N ASN A 358 -21.16 25.24 16.43
CA ASN A 358 -22.12 24.31 17.03
C ASN A 358 -23.01 24.98 18.04
N ALA A 359 -24.04 24.28 18.53
CA ALA A 359 -25.04 24.83 19.47
C ALA A 359 -24.46 25.31 20.83
N ALA A 360 -23.17 25.05 21.08
CA ALA A 360 -22.48 25.37 22.32
C ALA A 360 -21.52 26.58 22.22
N ASP A 361 -21.29 27.15 21.05
CA ASP A 361 -20.31 28.25 20.82
C ASP A 361 -18.96 28.00 21.52
N GLU A 362 -18.45 26.78 21.42
CA GLU A 362 -17.29 26.34 22.18
C GLU A 362 -15.98 26.95 21.67
N LEU A 363 -15.21 27.51 22.59
CA LEU A 363 -13.87 28.01 22.29
C LEU A 363 -12.89 26.82 22.14
N THR A 364 -12.17 26.77 21.01
CA THR A 364 -11.17 25.74 20.72
C THR A 364 -9.84 26.37 20.33
N LYS A 365 -8.74 25.71 20.66
CA LYS A 365 -7.43 26.02 20.11
C LYS A 365 -7.20 25.18 18.87
N SER A 366 -6.88 25.83 17.75
CA SER A 366 -6.56 25.17 16.46
C SER A 366 -5.13 25.44 16.07
N VAL A 367 -4.47 24.43 15.52
CA VAL A 367 -3.11 24.49 14.97
C VAL A 367 -3.14 23.86 13.58
N PHE A 368 -2.72 24.61 12.57
CA PHE A 368 -2.55 24.13 11.21
C PHE A 368 -1.08 24.19 10.84
N CYS A 369 -0.50 23.07 10.42
CA CYS A 369 0.89 22.98 10.03
C CYS A 369 1.03 22.41 8.62
N ALA A 370 1.97 22.94 7.85
CA ALA A 370 2.33 22.41 6.55
C ALA A 370 3.86 22.27 6.43
N ARG A 371 4.31 21.30 5.62
CA ARG A 371 5.70 21.18 5.20
C ARG A 371 5.79 20.73 3.75
N ALA A 372 6.76 21.29 3.01
CA ALA A 372 6.97 20.97 1.61
C ALA A 372 7.89 19.78 1.42
N TYR A 373 7.70 19.05 0.33
CA TYR A 373 8.66 18.09 -0.21
C TYR A 373 9.73 18.83 -1.02
N LYS A 374 11.02 18.63 -0.68
CA LYS A 374 12.11 19.42 -1.28
C LYS A 374 12.33 19.15 -2.77
N LYS A 375 12.19 17.89 -3.19
CA LYS A 375 12.35 17.49 -4.59
C LYS A 375 11.03 17.39 -5.37
N LEU A 376 9.88 17.36 -4.70
CA LEU A 376 8.55 17.25 -5.31
C LEU A 376 7.81 18.57 -5.10
N LYS A 377 8.11 19.54 -5.95
CA LYS A 377 7.57 20.92 -5.83
C LYS A 377 6.04 20.93 -5.93
N GLY A 378 5.39 21.66 -5.02
CA GLY A 378 3.93 21.77 -4.96
C GLY A 378 3.25 20.61 -4.25
N ILE A 379 4.03 19.69 -3.65
CA ILE A 379 3.54 18.62 -2.77
C ILE A 379 3.86 18.95 -1.32
N TYR A 380 2.88 18.76 -0.44
CA TYR A 380 2.96 19.11 0.98
C TYR A 380 2.40 17.98 1.85
N ASP A 381 2.92 17.86 3.05
CA ASP A 381 2.21 17.23 4.16
C ASP A 381 1.52 18.32 4.97
N VAL A 382 0.31 18.04 5.42
CA VAL A 382 -0.43 18.93 6.31
C VAL A 382 -0.86 18.18 7.56
N LEU A 383 -0.91 18.94 8.66
CA LEU A 383 -1.37 18.50 9.96
C LEU A 383 -2.35 19.56 10.47
N PHE A 384 -3.50 19.13 10.89
CA PHE A 384 -4.45 19.95 11.65
C PHE A 384 -4.67 19.31 13.00
N LEU A 385 -4.67 20.14 14.04
CA LEU A 385 -4.95 19.74 15.42
C LEU A 385 -5.87 20.78 16.04
N GLN A 386 -6.96 20.34 16.66
CA GLN A 386 -7.88 21.22 17.37
C GLN A 386 -8.32 20.57 18.66
N GLY A 387 -8.50 21.37 19.70
CA GLY A 387 -8.95 20.88 21.00
C GLY A 387 -9.74 21.93 21.80
N SER A 388 -10.66 21.45 22.62
CA SER A 388 -11.49 22.27 23.50
C SER A 388 -10.65 23.00 24.55
N VAL A 389 -11.07 24.22 24.94
CA VAL A 389 -10.34 25.06 25.89
C VAL A 389 -11.10 25.27 27.20
N SER A 390 -12.42 25.11 27.18
CA SER A 390 -13.30 25.50 28.29
C SER A 390 -14.39 24.47 28.57
N ARG A 391 -13.99 23.28 28.94
CA ARG A 391 -14.92 22.31 29.54
C ARG A 391 -14.29 21.85 30.82
N ASP A 392 -14.95 21.93 31.94
CA ASP A 392 -14.41 21.48 33.21
C ASP A 392 -13.59 20.16 33.05
N GLU A 393 -13.73 19.14 33.80
CA GLU A 393 -12.93 17.90 33.66
C GLU A 393 -13.31 17.06 32.41
N GLN A 394 -13.65 17.72 31.30
CA GLN A 394 -13.92 17.12 29.99
C GLN A 394 -13.14 17.81 28.88
N ALA A 395 -12.72 17.09 27.89
CA ALA A 395 -12.06 17.64 26.71
C ALA A 395 -12.25 16.74 25.47
N HIS A 396 -12.32 17.37 24.33
CA HIS A 396 -12.17 16.65 23.07
C HIS A 396 -10.97 17.20 22.27
N MET A 397 -10.41 16.35 21.44
CA MET A 397 -9.33 16.70 20.53
C MET A 397 -9.55 16.02 19.19
N ILE A 398 -9.32 16.77 18.15
CA ILE A 398 -9.39 16.27 16.77
C ILE A 398 -8.07 16.53 16.09
N HIS A 399 -7.68 15.58 15.27
CA HIS A 399 -6.48 15.67 14.46
C HIS A 399 -6.73 15.09 13.08
N PHE A 400 -6.14 15.69 12.06
CA PHE A 400 -5.90 14.99 10.80
C PHE A 400 -4.49 15.24 10.26
N THR A 401 -3.98 14.25 9.52
CA THR A 401 -2.78 14.36 8.68
C THR A 401 -3.15 13.95 7.26
N ILE A 402 -2.73 14.76 6.28
CA ILE A 402 -2.78 14.41 4.85
C ILE A 402 -1.36 14.50 4.32
N ALA A 403 -0.82 13.38 3.87
CA ALA A 403 0.52 13.30 3.30
C ALA A 403 0.47 13.38 1.76
N GLY A 404 1.26 14.28 1.17
CA GLY A 404 1.42 14.36 -0.27
C GLY A 404 0.25 14.99 -1.01
N THR A 405 -0.28 16.08 -0.48
CA THR A 405 -1.37 16.86 -1.11
C THR A 405 -0.87 18.17 -1.70
N THR A 406 -1.73 18.89 -2.42
CA THR A 406 -1.50 20.28 -2.84
C THR A 406 -2.02 21.25 -1.79
N GLN A 407 -1.54 22.49 -1.82
CA GLN A 407 -2.02 23.54 -0.91
C GLN A 407 -3.53 23.76 -1.07
N GLU A 408 -4.02 23.83 -2.30
CA GLU A 408 -5.44 24.04 -2.60
C GLU A 408 -6.33 22.94 -1.99
N LEU A 409 -5.98 21.68 -2.22
CA LEU A 409 -6.72 20.54 -1.70
C LEU A 409 -6.68 20.45 -0.18
N ALA A 410 -5.53 20.80 0.43
CA ALA A 410 -5.38 20.83 1.88
C ALA A 410 -6.32 21.87 2.52
N LEU A 411 -6.37 23.07 1.93
CA LEU A 411 -7.24 24.15 2.41
C LEU A 411 -8.72 23.78 2.24
N ALA A 412 -9.12 23.29 1.07
CA ALA A 412 -10.50 22.87 0.81
C ALA A 412 -10.96 21.76 1.78
N PHE A 413 -10.08 20.78 2.08
CA PHE A 413 -10.41 19.76 3.06
C PHE A 413 -10.51 20.32 4.47
N THR A 414 -9.60 21.21 4.86
CA THR A 414 -9.62 21.84 6.20
C THR A 414 -10.87 22.67 6.39
N GLU A 415 -11.26 23.48 5.40
CA GLU A 415 -12.49 24.27 5.42
C GLU A 415 -13.72 23.37 5.62
N ARG A 416 -13.88 22.34 4.77
CA ARG A 416 -14.98 21.39 4.87
C ARG A 416 -14.98 20.66 6.23
N PHE A 417 -13.80 20.32 6.76
CA PHE A 417 -13.66 19.66 8.05
C PHE A 417 -14.13 20.57 9.19
N MET A 418 -13.75 21.84 9.18
CA MET A 418 -14.17 22.83 10.18
C MET A 418 -15.68 23.14 10.11
N GLU A 419 -16.26 23.19 8.90
CA GLU A 419 -17.69 23.41 8.69
C GLU A 419 -18.56 22.23 9.14
N SER A 420 -18.00 21.05 9.24
CA SER A 420 -18.76 19.83 9.56
C SER A 420 -19.37 19.83 10.97
N GLY A 421 -18.92 20.71 11.86
CA GLY A 421 -19.43 20.83 13.22
C GLY A 421 -19.22 19.57 14.07
N ILE A 422 -18.19 18.80 13.77
CA ILE A 422 -17.85 17.54 14.45
C ILE A 422 -17.13 17.88 15.75
N TRP A 423 -17.92 17.91 16.84
CA TRP A 423 -17.44 18.23 18.20
C TRP A 423 -18.19 17.45 19.24
#